data_f3fce30bb49d5db51fa5259560270730
#
_entry.id   f3fce30bb49d5db51fa5259560270730
#
_cell.length_a   1.000
_cell.length_b   1.000
_cell.length_c   1.000
_cell.angle_alpha   90.00
_cell.angle_beta   90.00
_cell.angle_gamma   90.00
#
_symmetry.space_group_name_H-M   'P 1'
#
loop_
_entity.id
_entity.type
_entity.pdbx_description
1 polymer ?
#
loop_
_entity_poly.entity_id
_entity_poly.type
_entity_poly.pdbx_seq_one_letter_code
_entity_poly.pdbx_strand_id
1 'polypeptide(L)'
;HDGNYFQVAPEEIYYFEAVDNKVFLYLEKEVYETKRKLYELEQIFQGTDFFRASKSCIVNLAKVKSLSPAFNGRFEAFMRNGERVMISRQYVSALKEKLGL
;
A
#
# COMPACT_ATOMS: atom_id res chain seq x y z
N HIS A 1 18.00 7.12 7.04
CA HIS A 1 18.82 6.61 8.11
C HIS A 1 20.15 7.32 8.09
N ASP A 2 21.05 6.96 8.98
CA ASP A 2 22.27 7.73 9.22
C ASP A 2 21.97 9.18 9.55
N GLY A 3 20.80 9.45 10.17
CA GLY A 3 20.40 10.79 10.52
C GLY A 3 19.90 11.64 9.38
N ASN A 4 19.84 11.09 8.18
CA ASN A 4 19.31 11.82 7.03
C ASN A 4 17.81 11.68 6.91
N TYR A 5 17.19 12.74 6.39
CA TYR A 5 15.76 12.75 6.13
C TYR A 5 15.54 13.02 4.65
N PHE A 6 14.55 12.33 4.07
CA PHE A 6 14.26 12.45 2.66
C PHE A 6 12.83 12.91 2.49
N GLN A 7 12.61 13.76 1.51
CA GLN A 7 11.27 14.12 1.10
C GLN A 7 10.86 13.22 -0.04
N VAL A 8 9.68 12.60 0.11
CA VAL A 8 9.16 11.67 -0.89
C VAL A 8 7.78 12.15 -1.27
N ALA A 9 7.56 12.34 -2.57
CA ALA A 9 6.25 12.72 -3.07
C ALA A 9 5.31 11.51 -2.94
N PRO A 10 4.11 11.69 -2.37
CA PRO A 10 3.18 10.57 -2.25
C PRO A 10 2.90 9.86 -3.56
N GLU A 11 2.91 10.60 -4.67
CA GLU A 11 2.67 10.02 -5.98
C GLU A 11 3.69 8.97 -6.38
N GLU A 12 4.87 8.99 -5.75
CA GLU A 12 5.94 8.04 -6.07
C GLU A 12 5.87 6.77 -5.23
N ILE A 13 5.03 6.76 -4.20
CA ILE A 13 4.97 5.64 -3.27
C ILE A 13 4.08 4.54 -3.84
N TYR A 14 4.61 3.32 -3.87
CA TYR A 14 3.87 2.15 -4.32
C TYR A 14 3.05 1.55 -3.19
N TYR A 15 3.66 1.36 -2.01
CA TYR A 15 2.92 0.86 -0.86
C TYR A 15 3.74 1.07 0.41
N PHE A 16 3.03 0.97 1.54
CA PHE A 16 3.63 0.95 2.89
C PHE A 16 3.45 -0.44 3.46
N GLU A 17 4.44 -0.91 4.18
CA GLU A 17 4.36 -2.22 4.82
C GLU A 17 4.97 -2.16 6.21
N ALA A 18 4.25 -2.73 7.18
CA ALA A 18 4.75 -2.85 8.56
C ALA A 18 5.42 -4.21 8.72
N VAL A 19 6.66 -4.20 9.19
CA VAL A 19 7.45 -5.40 9.44
C VAL A 19 8.18 -5.18 10.75
N ASP A 20 8.00 -6.07 11.73
CA ASP A 20 8.73 -6.04 13.00
C ASP A 20 8.68 -4.68 13.68
N ASN A 21 7.48 -4.11 13.81
CA ASN A 21 7.24 -2.83 14.47
C ASN A 21 7.84 -1.64 13.75
N LYS A 22 8.24 -1.82 12.50
CA LYS A 22 8.72 -0.73 11.65
C LYS A 22 7.82 -0.62 10.45
N VAL A 23 7.71 0.59 9.89
CA VAL A 23 6.90 0.82 8.70
C VAL A 23 7.83 1.33 7.61
N PHE A 24 7.77 0.66 6.47
CA PHE A 24 8.59 0.99 5.31
C PHE A 24 7.69 1.50 4.20
N LEU A 25 8.23 2.43 3.41
CA LEU A 25 7.55 2.87 2.20
C LEU A 25 8.39 2.44 1.01
N TYR A 26 7.70 1.94 -0.01
CA TYR A 26 8.34 1.37 -1.18
C TYR A 26 8.08 2.26 -2.38
N LEU A 27 9.14 2.71 -3.01
CA LEU A 27 9.09 3.40 -4.28
C LEU A 27 9.36 2.39 -5.39
N GLU A 28 9.54 2.86 -6.61
CA GLU A 28 9.76 1.95 -7.73
C GLU A 28 10.97 1.05 -7.48
N LYS A 29 12.07 1.61 -6.98
CA LYS A 29 13.30 0.86 -6.79
C LYS A 29 13.94 1.09 -5.42
N GLU A 30 13.35 1.93 -4.58
CA GLU A 30 13.95 2.30 -3.31
C GLU A 30 12.98 2.05 -2.18
N VAL A 31 13.52 1.84 -0.98
CA VAL A 31 12.73 1.59 0.21
C VAL A 31 13.25 2.51 1.31
N TYR A 32 12.33 3.17 1.99
CA TYR A 32 12.67 4.04 3.12
C TYR A 32 11.83 3.65 4.32
N GLU A 33 12.31 4.00 5.50
CA GLU A 33 11.56 3.78 6.73
C GLU A 33 10.88 5.07 7.14
N THR A 34 9.63 4.98 7.64
CA THR A 34 8.93 6.11 8.22
C THR A 34 8.66 5.84 9.70
N LYS A 35 8.62 6.90 10.49
CA LYS A 35 8.27 6.79 11.91
C LYS A 35 6.76 6.71 12.13
N ARG A 36 5.96 6.98 11.10
CA ARG A 36 4.52 6.92 11.20
C ARG A 36 4.04 5.48 11.31
N LYS A 37 2.96 5.29 12.07
CA LYS A 37 2.28 3.99 12.14
C LYS A 37 1.30 3.86 10.98
N LEU A 38 0.96 2.62 10.62
CA LEU A 38 0.04 2.43 9.50
C LEU A 38 -1.30 3.11 9.73
N TYR A 39 -1.84 3.08 10.96
CA TYR A 39 -3.14 3.71 11.20
C TYR A 39 -3.06 5.23 11.01
N GLU A 40 -1.90 5.84 11.29
CA GLU A 40 -1.70 7.27 11.05
C GLU A 40 -1.68 7.54 9.55
N LEU A 41 -0.95 6.71 8.81
CA LEU A 41 -0.87 6.85 7.35
C LEU A 41 -2.23 6.66 6.70
N GLU A 42 -3.01 5.71 7.20
CA GLU A 42 -4.35 5.48 6.69
C GLU A 42 -5.20 6.74 6.83
N GLN A 43 -5.09 7.42 7.97
CA GLN A 43 -5.83 8.66 8.19
C GLN A 43 -5.31 9.80 7.33
N ILE A 44 -3.98 9.94 7.24
CA ILE A 44 -3.36 11.01 6.45
C ILE A 44 -3.80 10.93 4.99
N PHE A 45 -3.86 9.70 4.45
CA PHE A 45 -4.16 9.49 3.04
C PHE A 45 -5.62 9.14 2.78
N GLN A 46 -6.50 9.37 3.73
CA GLN A 46 -7.92 9.10 3.57
C GLN A 46 -8.47 9.94 2.39
N GLY A 47 -9.29 9.30 1.55
CA GLY A 47 -9.87 9.98 0.39
C GLY A 47 -8.95 10.05 -0.82
N THR A 48 -7.79 9.43 -0.74
CA THR A 48 -6.85 9.37 -1.87
C THR A 48 -6.85 7.97 -2.45
N ASP A 49 -5.87 7.71 -3.32
CA ASP A 49 -5.71 6.38 -3.92
C ASP A 49 -5.03 5.36 -3.01
N PHE A 50 -4.59 5.79 -1.83
CA PHE A 50 -4.01 4.86 -0.87
C PHE A 50 -5.12 4.07 -0.19
N PHE A 51 -4.96 2.75 -0.16
CA PHE A 51 -6.00 1.83 0.28
C PHE A 51 -5.41 0.79 1.23
N ARG A 52 -6.08 0.57 2.37
CA ARG A 52 -5.64 -0.46 3.32
C ARG A 52 -5.84 -1.82 2.68
N ALA A 53 -4.73 -2.50 2.38
CA ALA A 53 -4.78 -3.80 1.70
C ALA A 53 -4.82 -4.96 2.68
N SER A 54 -4.23 -4.77 3.85
CA SER A 54 -4.17 -5.80 4.88
C SER A 54 -3.85 -5.13 6.21
N LYS A 55 -3.75 -5.94 7.26
CA LYS A 55 -3.35 -5.42 8.57
C LYS A 55 -1.97 -4.79 8.55
N SER A 56 -1.13 -5.20 7.60
CA SER A 56 0.26 -4.75 7.55
C SER A 56 0.60 -3.95 6.31
N CYS A 57 -0.37 -3.61 5.47
CA CYS A 57 -0.03 -2.98 4.19
C CYS A 57 -1.08 -1.95 3.76
N ILE A 58 -0.59 -0.83 3.23
CA ILE A 58 -1.41 0.16 2.55
C ILE A 58 -0.85 0.27 1.13
N VAL A 59 -1.70 0.07 0.12
CA VAL A 59 -1.28 0.07 -1.28
C VAL A 59 -1.77 1.33 -1.96
N ASN A 60 -0.95 1.87 -2.86
CA ASN A 60 -1.35 3.00 -3.70
C ASN A 60 -2.00 2.44 -4.96
N LEU A 61 -3.32 2.57 -5.05
CA LEU A 61 -4.07 2.02 -6.17
C LEU A 61 -3.67 2.67 -7.50
N ALA A 62 -3.16 3.90 -7.47
CA ALA A 62 -2.70 4.56 -8.69
C ALA A 62 -1.47 3.87 -9.29
N LYS A 63 -0.76 3.06 -8.50
CA LYS A 63 0.40 2.31 -8.96
C LYS A 63 0.08 0.86 -9.29
N VAL A 64 -1.18 0.48 -9.25
CA VAL A 64 -1.61 -0.88 -9.57
C VAL A 64 -1.84 -0.97 -11.07
N LYS A 65 -1.23 -1.98 -11.69
CA LYS A 65 -1.42 -2.25 -13.11
C LYS A 65 -2.68 -3.08 -13.33
N SER A 66 -2.90 -4.08 -12.49
CA SER A 66 -4.08 -4.95 -12.63
C SER A 66 -4.40 -5.60 -11.29
N LEU A 67 -5.64 -6.03 -11.17
CA LEU A 67 -6.16 -6.72 -9.99
C LEU A 67 -6.75 -8.04 -10.43
N SER A 68 -6.51 -9.10 -9.67
CA SER A 68 -7.06 -10.42 -9.96
C SER A 68 -7.61 -11.04 -8.69
N PRO A 69 -8.73 -11.77 -8.80
CA PRO A 69 -9.15 -12.60 -7.68
C PRO A 69 -8.07 -13.62 -7.35
N ALA A 70 -7.87 -13.85 -6.09
CA ALA A 70 -6.87 -14.79 -5.62
C ALA A 70 -7.53 -15.82 -4.74
N PHE A 71 -6.74 -16.76 -4.24
CA PHE A 71 -7.21 -17.85 -3.44
C PHE A 71 -7.88 -17.35 -2.15
N ASN A 72 -8.92 -18.05 -1.71
CA ASN A 72 -9.60 -17.79 -0.42
C ASN A 72 -10.24 -16.39 -0.36
N GLY A 73 -10.78 -15.91 -1.47
CA GLY A 73 -11.50 -14.63 -1.48
C GLY A 73 -10.62 -13.40 -1.41
N ARG A 74 -9.32 -13.57 -1.55
CA ARG A 74 -8.40 -12.45 -1.60
C ARG A 74 -8.30 -11.91 -3.01
N PHE A 75 -7.67 -10.75 -3.15
CA PHE A 75 -7.28 -10.21 -4.44
C PHE A 75 -5.77 -10.02 -4.45
N GLU A 76 -5.21 -10.07 -5.65
CA GLU A 76 -3.79 -9.80 -5.84
C GLU A 76 -3.65 -8.59 -6.74
N ALA A 77 -2.87 -7.61 -6.28
CA ALA A 77 -2.58 -6.42 -7.06
C ALA A 77 -1.21 -6.57 -7.70
N PHE A 78 -1.16 -6.43 -9.02
CA PHE A 78 0.09 -6.44 -9.77
C PHE A 78 0.48 -4.98 -9.96
N MET A 79 1.60 -4.61 -9.39
CA MET A 79 2.06 -3.23 -9.40
C MET A 79 2.80 -2.93 -10.69
N ARG A 80 2.88 -1.64 -11.03
CA ARG A 80 3.53 -1.21 -12.26
C ARG A 80 5.03 -1.51 -12.28
N ASN A 81 5.64 -1.72 -11.11
CA ASN A 81 7.06 -2.06 -11.02
C ASN A 81 7.30 -3.57 -10.96
N GLY A 82 6.27 -4.39 -11.16
CA GLY A 82 6.39 -5.83 -11.14
C GLY A 82 6.19 -6.48 -9.79
N GLU A 83 6.05 -5.70 -8.74
CA GLU A 83 5.77 -6.22 -7.40
C GLU A 83 4.33 -6.67 -7.30
N ARG A 84 4.06 -7.53 -6.32
CA ARG A 84 2.71 -8.02 -6.06
C ARG A 84 2.33 -7.67 -4.63
N VAL A 85 1.10 -7.22 -4.45
CA VAL A 85 0.56 -6.91 -3.13
C VAL A 85 -0.73 -7.69 -2.97
N MET A 86 -0.81 -8.46 -1.90
CA MET A 86 -2.01 -9.24 -1.61
C MET A 86 -3.00 -8.38 -0.83
N ILE A 87 -4.26 -8.39 -1.26
CA ILE A 87 -5.33 -7.70 -0.57
C ILE A 87 -6.12 -8.74 0.20
N SER A 88 -6.18 -8.58 1.51
CA SER A 88 -6.83 -9.53 2.40
C SER A 88 -8.33 -9.58 2.12
N ARG A 89 -8.92 -10.76 2.32
CA ARG A 89 -10.33 -10.99 2.06
C ARG A 89 -11.22 -9.95 2.73
N GLN A 90 -10.89 -9.58 3.98
CA GLN A 90 -11.72 -8.64 4.71
C GLN A 90 -11.75 -7.24 4.12
N TYR A 91 -10.82 -6.91 3.23
CA TYR A 91 -10.75 -5.60 2.60
C TYR A 91 -11.26 -5.60 1.15
N VAL A 92 -11.62 -6.77 0.62
CA VAL A 92 -12.02 -6.89 -0.78
C VAL A 92 -13.33 -6.14 -1.06
N SER A 93 -14.29 -6.21 -0.12
CA SER A 93 -15.56 -5.52 -0.30
C SER A 93 -15.35 -4.01 -0.44
N ALA A 94 -14.50 -3.44 0.43
CA ALA A 94 -14.18 -2.01 0.38
C ALA A 94 -13.44 -1.66 -0.91
N LEU A 95 -12.58 -2.57 -1.37
CA LEU A 95 -11.87 -2.37 -2.63
C LEU A 95 -12.83 -2.26 -3.80
N LYS A 96 -13.78 -3.18 -3.87
CA LYS A 96 -14.78 -3.17 -4.95
C LYS A 96 -15.61 -1.89 -4.91
N GLU A 97 -16.01 -1.47 -3.72
CA GLU A 97 -16.77 -0.24 -3.57
C GLU A 97 -15.96 0.97 -4.04
N LYS A 98 -14.71 1.04 -3.65
CA LYS A 98 -13.83 2.15 -4.03
C LYS A 98 -13.64 2.20 -5.54
N LEU A 99 -13.59 1.06 -6.20
CA LEU A 99 -13.41 0.99 -7.65
C LEU A 99 -14.72 1.04 -8.43
N GLY A 100 -15.85 1.07 -7.74
CA GLY A 100 -17.15 1.12 -8.41
C GLY A 100 -17.57 -0.19 -9.01
N LEU A 101 -17.11 -1.28 -8.45
CA LEU A 101 -17.44 -2.61 -8.95
C LEU A 101 -18.63 -3.24 -8.22
#